data_935b24489ab81071d5d4377542b374bf
#
_entry.id   935b24489ab81071d5d4377542b374bf
#
_cell.length_a   1.000
_cell.length_b   1.000
_cell.length_c   1.000
_cell.angle_alpha   90.00
_cell.angle_beta   90.00
_cell.angle_gamma   90.00
#
_symmetry.space_group_name_H-M   'P 1'
#
loop_
_entity.id
_entity.type
_entity.pdbx_description
1 polymer ?
#
loop_
_entity_poly.entity_id
_entity_poly.type
_entity_poly.pdbx_seq_one_letter_code
_entity_poly.pdbx_strand_id
1 'polypeptide(L)'
;MIDVFNATPSLQAKIQQAANERSLLQLVVKHISSYEFSTKVDIDEIDIAFAASGGVTRWVNADNLKIKCEPTPNRQTTFGDILIEQPQGYVNLATPAGFIPLVDIVYSLGQLSLKKIN
;
A
#
# COMPACT_ATOMS: atom_id res chain seq x y z
N MET A 1 -12.06 -3.47 5.78
CA MET A 1 -11.83 -2.25 4.95
C MET A 1 -10.34 -2.04 4.78
N ILE A 2 -9.92 -1.85 3.56
CA ILE A 2 -8.51 -1.61 3.23
C ILE A 2 -8.37 -0.20 2.65
N ASP A 3 -7.50 0.61 3.25
CA ASP A 3 -7.15 1.93 2.72
C ASP A 3 -5.89 1.78 1.86
N VAL A 4 -5.91 2.35 0.65
CA VAL A 4 -4.79 2.27 -0.29
C VAL A 4 -4.12 3.64 -0.41
N PHE A 5 -2.80 3.66 -0.24
CA PHE A 5 -1.96 4.83 -0.43
C PHE A 5 -0.97 4.56 -1.57
N ASN A 6 -0.88 5.50 -2.49
CA ASN A 6 0.03 5.39 -3.63
C ASN A 6 1.31 6.20 -3.39
N ALA A 7 2.44 5.64 -3.78
CA ALA A 7 3.69 6.39 -3.88
C ALA A 7 3.57 7.44 -4.98
N THR A 8 4.22 8.60 -4.80
CA THR A 8 4.31 9.60 -5.85
C THR A 8 5.11 9.06 -7.05
N PRO A 9 4.94 9.60 -8.26
CA PRO A 9 5.71 9.12 -9.43
C PRO A 9 7.22 9.16 -9.19
N SER A 10 7.72 10.19 -8.54
CA SER A 10 9.14 10.33 -8.23
C SER A 10 9.62 9.22 -7.27
N LEU A 11 8.86 8.92 -6.21
CA LEU A 11 9.18 7.85 -5.28
C LEU A 11 9.05 6.48 -5.96
N GLN A 12 8.03 6.28 -6.79
CA GLN A 12 7.83 5.02 -7.51
C GLN A 12 9.03 4.69 -8.40
N ALA A 13 9.59 5.68 -9.09
CA ALA A 13 10.78 5.50 -9.91
C ALA A 13 11.99 5.03 -9.07
N LYS A 14 12.16 5.62 -7.87
CA LYS A 14 13.22 5.20 -6.94
C LYS A 14 12.99 3.79 -6.40
N ILE A 15 11.74 3.44 -6.10
CA ILE A 15 11.37 2.10 -5.61
C ILE A 15 11.74 1.04 -6.64
N GLN A 16 11.47 1.29 -7.91
CA GLN A 16 11.79 0.35 -8.98
C GLN A 16 13.30 0.12 -9.15
N GLN A 17 14.13 1.05 -8.70
CA GLN A 17 15.59 0.96 -8.77
C GLN A 17 16.20 0.36 -7.51
N ALA A 18 15.42 0.06 -6.47
CA ALA A 18 15.94 -0.50 -5.24
C ALA A 18 16.56 -1.87 -5.49
N ALA A 19 17.80 -2.07 -5.03
CA ALA A 19 18.58 -3.27 -5.33
C ALA A 19 18.11 -4.50 -4.53
N ASN A 20 17.53 -4.29 -3.34
CA ASN A 20 17.10 -5.36 -2.46
C ASN A 20 16.01 -4.86 -1.51
N GLU A 21 15.45 -5.79 -0.71
CA GLU A 21 14.37 -5.49 0.22
C GLU A 21 14.77 -4.43 1.26
N ARG A 22 15.99 -4.54 1.79
CA ARG A 22 16.48 -3.58 2.79
C ARG A 22 16.53 -2.16 2.24
N SER A 23 17.06 -1.99 1.03
CA SER A 23 17.11 -0.69 0.36
C SER A 23 15.69 -0.16 0.08
N LEU A 24 14.79 -1.03 -0.33
CA LEU A 24 13.39 -0.69 -0.55
C LEU A 24 12.73 -0.19 0.73
N LEU A 25 12.89 -0.91 1.84
CA LEU A 25 12.28 -0.53 3.12
C LEU A 25 12.84 0.80 3.64
N GLN A 26 14.15 1.02 3.51
CA GLN A 26 14.77 2.29 3.90
C GLN A 26 14.19 3.46 3.09
N LEU A 27 14.01 3.27 1.79
CA LEU A 27 13.47 4.28 0.90
C LEU A 27 12.01 4.60 1.24
N VAL A 28 11.18 3.59 1.46
CA VAL A 28 9.78 3.74 1.82
C VAL A 28 9.64 4.48 3.15
N VAL A 29 10.40 4.09 4.16
CA VAL A 29 10.37 4.72 5.49
C VAL A 29 10.79 6.18 5.39
N LYS A 30 11.85 6.47 4.64
CA LYS A 30 12.36 7.84 4.47
C LYS A 30 11.31 8.76 3.84
N HIS A 31 10.50 8.25 2.92
CA HIS A 31 9.52 9.04 2.16
C HIS A 31 8.07 8.73 2.54
N ILE A 32 7.84 8.20 3.73
CA ILE A 32 6.51 7.74 4.14
C ILE A 32 5.46 8.87 4.10
N SER A 33 5.85 10.09 4.41
CA SER A 33 4.92 11.23 4.42
C SER A 33 4.54 11.71 3.02
N SER A 34 5.20 11.25 1.97
CA SER A 34 4.87 11.63 0.60
C SER A 34 3.85 10.70 -0.06
N TYR A 35 3.44 9.63 0.60
CA TYR A 35 2.39 8.75 0.09
C TYR A 35 1.05 9.48 0.09
N GLU A 36 0.28 9.26 -0.96
CA GLU A 36 -1.02 9.92 -1.16
C GLU A 36 -2.16 8.92 -1.05
N PHE A 37 -3.21 9.28 -0.31
CA PHE A 37 -4.42 8.46 -0.24
C PHE A 37 -5.01 8.29 -1.63
N SER A 38 -5.38 7.06 -1.98
CA SER A 38 -5.94 6.72 -3.27
C SER A 38 -7.40 6.28 -3.18
N THR A 39 -7.68 5.23 -2.43
CA THR A 39 -9.03 4.66 -2.36
C THR A 39 -9.23 3.81 -1.12
N LYS A 40 -10.49 3.52 -0.82
CA LYS A 40 -10.88 2.51 0.18
C LYS A 40 -11.51 1.33 -0.54
N VAL A 41 -11.16 0.13 -0.14
CA VAL A 41 -11.72 -1.10 -0.68
C VAL A 41 -12.51 -1.79 0.42
N ASP A 42 -13.80 -2.02 0.18
CA ASP A 42 -14.70 -2.61 1.18
C ASP A 42 -14.55 -4.13 1.24
N ILE A 43 -13.38 -4.57 1.70
CA ILE A 43 -13.05 -5.97 1.92
C ILE A 43 -11.94 -6.03 2.96
N ASP A 44 -11.82 -7.17 3.66
CA ASP A 44 -10.81 -7.35 4.70
C ASP A 44 -9.57 -8.11 4.21
N GLU A 45 -9.61 -8.66 3.01
CA GLU A 45 -8.50 -9.44 2.43
C GLU A 45 -7.59 -8.55 1.60
N ILE A 46 -6.35 -8.38 2.06
CA ILE A 46 -5.41 -7.42 1.49
C ILE A 46 -5.00 -7.74 0.04
N ASP A 47 -4.82 -9.01 -0.29
CA ASP A 47 -4.47 -9.44 -1.65
C ASP A 47 -5.60 -9.14 -2.64
N ILE A 48 -6.84 -9.34 -2.24
CA ILE A 48 -8.00 -9.01 -3.06
C ILE A 48 -8.12 -7.49 -3.22
N ALA A 49 -7.90 -6.74 -2.14
CA ALA A 49 -7.94 -5.28 -2.22
C ALA A 49 -6.87 -4.73 -3.16
N PHE A 50 -5.67 -5.32 -3.15
CA PHE A 50 -4.59 -4.94 -4.06
C PHE A 50 -5.00 -5.16 -5.51
N ALA A 51 -5.56 -6.32 -5.84
CA ALA A 51 -6.00 -6.65 -7.18
C ALA A 51 -7.17 -5.76 -7.63
N ALA A 52 -8.16 -5.54 -6.74
CA ALA A 52 -9.34 -4.74 -7.05
C ALA A 52 -9.00 -3.27 -7.31
N SER A 53 -7.98 -2.74 -6.66
CA SER A 53 -7.52 -1.36 -6.88
C SER A 53 -6.58 -1.19 -8.07
N GLY A 54 -6.39 -2.25 -8.84
CA GLY A 54 -5.63 -2.20 -10.09
C GLY A 54 -4.26 -2.87 -10.06
N GLY A 55 -3.93 -3.56 -8.96
CA GLY A 55 -2.68 -4.30 -8.84
C GLY A 55 -2.67 -5.59 -9.66
N VAL A 56 -1.63 -6.41 -9.50
CA VAL A 56 -1.53 -7.69 -10.21
C VAL A 56 -2.55 -8.70 -9.67
N THR A 57 -3.13 -9.48 -10.58
CA THR A 57 -4.23 -10.39 -10.27
C THR A 57 -3.81 -11.84 -10.07
N ARG A 58 -2.51 -12.16 -10.11
CA ARG A 58 -2.01 -13.53 -10.11
C ARG A 58 -2.33 -14.34 -8.85
N TRP A 59 -2.72 -13.67 -7.77
CA TRP A 59 -3.02 -14.31 -6.49
C TRP A 59 -4.51 -14.46 -6.21
N VAL A 60 -5.38 -13.92 -7.07
CA VAL A 60 -6.82 -13.88 -6.81
C VAL A 60 -7.59 -14.34 -8.04
N ASN A 61 -8.81 -14.83 -7.80
CA ASN A 61 -9.74 -15.15 -8.86
C ASN A 61 -10.27 -13.84 -9.49
N ALA A 62 -10.35 -13.80 -10.82
CA ALA A 62 -10.85 -12.63 -11.55
C ALA A 62 -12.27 -12.22 -11.12
N ASP A 63 -13.09 -13.15 -10.65
CA ASP A 63 -14.44 -12.84 -10.18
C ASP A 63 -14.45 -11.91 -8.96
N ASN A 64 -13.36 -11.88 -8.18
CA ASN A 64 -13.24 -11.01 -7.02
C ASN A 64 -12.94 -9.56 -7.38
N LEU A 65 -12.65 -9.26 -8.66
CA LEU A 65 -12.33 -7.90 -9.10
C LEU A 65 -13.55 -7.00 -9.24
N LYS A 66 -14.76 -7.52 -8.98
CA LYS A 66 -15.98 -6.71 -8.97
C LYS A 66 -16.18 -5.91 -7.69
N ILE A 67 -15.23 -5.99 -6.78
CA ILE A 67 -15.27 -5.27 -5.50
C ILE A 67 -15.07 -3.78 -5.74
N LYS A 68 -15.89 -3.00 -5.05
CA LYS A 68 -15.97 -1.56 -5.27
C LYS A 68 -14.83 -0.84 -4.55
N CYS A 69 -14.20 0.10 -5.26
CA CYS A 69 -13.20 1.02 -4.70
C CYS A 69 -13.79 2.43 -4.66
N GLU A 70 -13.77 3.09 -3.50
CA GLU A 70 -14.29 4.45 -3.31
C GLU A 70 -13.34 5.30 -2.50
N PRO A 71 -12.97 6.49 -2.96
CA PRO A 71 -13.21 7.04 -4.31
C PRO A 71 -12.50 6.23 -5.39
N THR A 72 -12.72 6.57 -6.65
CA THR A 72 -11.96 5.95 -7.74
C THR A 72 -10.47 6.10 -7.48
N PRO A 73 -9.66 5.02 -7.61
CA PRO A 73 -8.22 5.11 -7.36
C PRO A 73 -7.54 6.19 -8.22
N ASN A 74 -6.56 6.88 -7.63
CA ASN A 74 -5.78 7.90 -8.34
C ASN A 74 -5.05 7.31 -9.55
N ARG A 75 -4.59 6.08 -9.41
CA ARG A 75 -3.97 5.27 -10.44
C ARG A 75 -4.07 3.81 -10.04
N GLN A 76 -3.66 2.92 -10.91
CA GLN A 76 -3.59 1.50 -10.57
C GLN A 76 -2.60 1.28 -9.43
N THR A 77 -3.01 0.53 -8.41
CA THR A 77 -2.14 0.11 -7.31
C THR A 77 -1.07 -0.81 -7.86
N THR A 78 0.16 -0.64 -7.42
CA THR A 78 1.30 -1.44 -7.86
C THR A 78 2.25 -1.73 -6.69
N PHE A 79 3.29 -2.52 -6.96
CA PHE A 79 4.32 -2.79 -5.95
C PHE A 79 4.98 -1.49 -5.50
N GLY A 80 5.20 -1.36 -4.20
CA GLY A 80 5.69 -0.13 -3.59
C GLY A 80 4.59 0.74 -2.99
N ASP A 81 3.34 0.45 -3.28
CA ASP A 81 2.21 1.13 -2.65
C ASP A 81 1.89 0.50 -1.30
N ILE A 82 1.14 1.24 -0.48
CA ILE A 82 0.84 0.85 0.90
C ILE A 82 -0.64 0.56 1.04
N LEU A 83 -0.96 -0.55 1.72
CA LEU A 83 -2.31 -0.94 2.04
C LEU A 83 -2.46 -1.07 3.56
N ILE A 84 -3.52 -0.45 4.10
CA ILE A 84 -3.75 -0.39 5.54
C ILE A 84 -5.02 -1.15 5.89
N GLU A 85 -4.88 -2.16 6.76
CA GLU A 85 -5.99 -2.96 7.23
C GLU A 85 -6.71 -2.22 8.36
N GLN A 86 -7.98 -1.88 8.15
CA GLN A 86 -8.81 -1.22 9.14
C GLN A 86 -9.82 -2.22 9.73
N PRO A 87 -10.18 -2.08 11.01
CA PRO A 87 -9.87 -0.97 11.92
C PRO A 87 -8.53 -1.06 12.65
N GLN A 88 -7.76 -2.13 12.46
CA GLN A 88 -6.53 -2.38 13.22
C GLN A 88 -5.43 -1.34 12.95
N GLY A 89 -5.40 -0.77 11.75
CA GLY A 89 -4.36 0.17 11.37
C GLY A 89 -3.05 -0.49 10.95
N TYR A 90 -3.08 -1.77 10.58
CA TYR A 90 -1.89 -2.49 10.13
C TYR A 90 -1.44 -1.96 8.77
N VAL A 91 -0.21 -1.46 8.71
CA VAL A 91 0.38 -0.86 7.51
C VAL A 91 1.23 -1.89 6.79
N ASN A 92 0.93 -2.12 5.52
CA ASN A 92 1.59 -3.15 4.72
C ASN A 92 2.12 -2.57 3.41
N LEU A 93 3.32 -2.99 3.03
CA LEU A 93 3.96 -2.62 1.76
C LEU A 93 3.75 -3.75 0.75
N ALA A 94 3.23 -3.43 -0.42
CA ALA A 94 3.06 -4.41 -1.49
C ALA A 94 4.37 -4.63 -2.22
N THR A 95 4.82 -5.90 -2.31
CA THR A 95 6.04 -6.27 -3.06
C THR A 95 5.75 -7.48 -3.94
N PRO A 96 6.61 -7.75 -4.95
CA PRO A 96 6.45 -8.95 -5.76
C PRO A 96 6.47 -10.25 -4.97
N ALA A 97 7.11 -10.27 -3.80
CA ALA A 97 7.19 -11.44 -2.92
C ALA A 97 6.01 -11.54 -1.94
N GLY A 98 5.13 -10.54 -1.90
CA GLY A 98 3.98 -10.47 -0.99
C GLY A 98 3.92 -9.16 -0.23
N PHE A 99 3.18 -9.14 0.88
CA PHE A 99 3.00 -7.94 1.68
C PHE A 99 3.95 -7.96 2.88
N ILE A 100 4.66 -6.86 3.09
CA ILE A 100 5.59 -6.70 4.21
C ILE A 100 4.97 -5.76 5.24
N PRO A 101 4.73 -6.21 6.48
CA PRO A 101 4.24 -5.32 7.54
C PRO A 101 5.28 -4.24 7.87
N LEU A 102 4.84 -2.99 7.91
CA LEU A 102 5.69 -1.85 8.26
C LEU A 102 5.43 -1.49 9.72
N VAL A 103 6.09 -2.18 10.64
CA VAL A 103 5.82 -2.09 12.08
C VAL A 103 6.22 -0.74 12.68
N ASP A 104 7.11 0.00 12.02
CA ASP A 104 7.57 1.31 12.48
C ASP A 104 6.76 2.47 11.92
N ILE A 105 5.73 2.18 11.13
CA ILE A 105 4.86 3.18 10.51
C ILE A 105 3.51 3.16 11.20
N VAL A 106 2.99 4.35 11.50
CA VAL A 106 1.68 4.54 12.12
C VAL A 106 0.76 5.26 11.16
N TYR A 107 -0.49 4.77 11.05
CA TYR A 107 -1.56 5.46 10.35
C TYR A 107 -2.45 6.13 11.38
N SER A 108 -2.56 7.46 11.32
CA SER A 108 -3.38 8.23 12.25
C SER A 108 -3.90 9.49 11.56
N LEU A 109 -5.18 9.77 11.75
CA LEU A 109 -5.85 10.97 11.20
C LEU A 109 -5.64 11.12 9.68
N GLY A 110 -5.67 10.01 8.97
CA GLY A 110 -5.52 10.00 7.51
C GLY A 110 -4.09 10.15 7.02
N GLN A 111 -3.10 10.08 7.91
CA GLN A 111 -1.70 10.29 7.56
C GLN A 111 -0.82 9.13 8.00
N LEU A 112 0.19 8.85 7.17
CA LEU A 112 1.25 7.90 7.50
C LEU A 112 2.43 8.65 8.10
N SER A 113 2.98 8.12 9.19
CA SER A 113 4.13 8.72 9.85
C SER A 113 4.98 7.66 10.53
N LEU A 114 6.23 8.02 10.87
CA LEU A 114 7.09 7.16 11.65
C LEU A 114 6.58 7.07 13.08
N LYS A 115 6.64 5.87 13.65
CA LYS A 115 6.33 5.67 15.06
C LYS A 115 7.35 6.41 15.90
N LYS A 116 6.86 7.24 16.83
CA LYS A 116 7.74 7.97 17.74
C LYS A 116 8.31 7.02 18.79
N ILE A 117 9.62 7.04 18.93
CA ILE A 117 10.29 6.31 19.99
C ILE A 117 10.52 7.30 21.11
N ASN A 118 9.88 7.05 22.25
CA ASN A 118 10.09 7.84 23.46
C ASN A 118 11.08 7.14 24.36
#